data_2cc311e5ca0e0027d6e69bf11c8df6ec
#
_entry.id   2cc311e5ca0e0027d6e69bf11c8df6ec
#
_cell.length_a   1.000
_cell.length_b   1.000
_cell.length_c   1.000
_cell.angle_alpha   90.00
_cell.angle_beta   90.00
_cell.angle_gamma   90.00
#
_symmetry.space_group_name_H-M   'P 1'
#
loop_
_entity.id
_entity.type
_entity.pdbx_description
1 polymer ?
#
loop_
_entity_poly.entity_id
_entity_poly.type
_entity_poly.pdbx_seq_one_letter_code
_entity_poly.pdbx_strand_id
1 'polypeptide(L)'
;MKRIVSVLMSIVVVLSCVVFIMPPNIVLAVNYTWPVDKSIGISSGFGSYSGHTGCDFACSIGHDVYAVADGTVVTATDSGCTGSHRSDGYPKCSKGANCPATKLNKNGKGSYANWIIIRHGTNVYSLYAHLSTESLKVKVGDTVKQGQNIAKTGSAGNVTGPHLHFELRIGGNSTGYAKNPASYLSREMLHQ
;
A
#
# COMPACT_ATOMS: atom_id res chain seq x y z
N MET A 1 51.13 -10.26 -69.81
CA MET A 1 49.75 -10.43 -69.35
C MET A 1 49.81 -11.01 -67.93
N LYS A 2 49.61 -10.20 -66.90
CA LYS A 2 49.62 -10.60 -65.49
C LYS A 2 48.17 -10.76 -65.06
N ARG A 3 47.76 -11.97 -64.65
CA ARG A 3 46.43 -12.28 -64.11
C ARG A 3 46.43 -11.89 -62.62
N ILE A 4 45.59 -10.94 -62.24
CA ILE A 4 45.30 -10.58 -60.86
C ILE A 4 44.20 -11.54 -60.37
N VAL A 5 44.50 -12.35 -59.35
CA VAL A 5 43.57 -13.21 -58.68
C VAL A 5 43.04 -12.40 -57.48
N SER A 6 41.79 -12.04 -57.54
CA SER A 6 41.09 -11.36 -56.43
C SER A 6 40.60 -12.41 -55.45
N VAL A 7 41.09 -12.41 -54.21
CA VAL A 7 40.62 -13.26 -53.13
C VAL A 7 39.56 -12.46 -52.38
N LEU A 8 38.30 -12.84 -52.55
CA LEU A 8 37.19 -12.33 -51.75
C LEU A 8 37.19 -13.06 -50.38
N MET A 9 37.58 -12.35 -49.36
CA MET A 9 37.51 -12.82 -47.98
C MET A 9 36.12 -12.53 -47.43
N SER A 10 35.27 -13.57 -47.33
CA SER A 10 33.95 -13.49 -46.72
C SER A 10 34.11 -13.46 -45.20
N ILE A 11 33.81 -12.33 -44.61
CA ILE A 11 33.71 -12.19 -43.15
C ILE A 11 32.35 -12.72 -42.70
N VAL A 12 32.35 -13.92 -42.12
CA VAL A 12 31.17 -14.47 -41.44
C VAL A 12 31.09 -13.85 -40.04
N VAL A 13 30.19 -12.91 -39.86
CA VAL A 13 29.87 -12.36 -38.51
C VAL A 13 28.97 -13.37 -37.84
N VAL A 14 29.50 -14.16 -36.92
CA VAL A 14 28.71 -15.00 -36.03
C VAL A 14 28.16 -14.10 -34.92
N LEU A 15 26.87 -13.74 -35.04
CA LEU A 15 26.14 -13.07 -33.98
C LEU A 15 25.84 -14.10 -32.88
N SER A 16 26.69 -14.22 -31.87
CA SER A 16 26.39 -15.01 -30.67
C SER A 16 25.30 -14.31 -29.88
N CYS A 17 24.05 -14.80 -29.99
CA CYS A 17 23.02 -14.44 -29.03
C CYS A 17 23.42 -14.97 -27.65
N VAL A 18 23.97 -14.12 -26.81
CA VAL A 18 24.10 -14.40 -25.38
C VAL A 18 22.68 -14.36 -24.79
N VAL A 19 22.07 -15.54 -24.67
CA VAL A 19 20.83 -15.70 -23.93
C VAL A 19 21.21 -15.48 -22.46
N PHE A 20 20.90 -14.30 -21.93
CA PHE A 20 21.02 -14.02 -20.50
C PHE A 20 19.91 -14.81 -19.80
N ILE A 21 20.22 -16.04 -19.37
CA ILE A 21 19.33 -16.82 -18.51
C ILE A 21 19.37 -16.13 -17.15
N MET A 22 18.37 -15.27 -16.89
CA MET A 22 18.14 -14.76 -15.55
C MET A 22 17.89 -15.95 -14.61
N PRO A 23 18.62 -16.08 -13.50
CA PRO A 23 18.34 -17.13 -12.53
C PRO A 23 16.89 -17.01 -12.06
N PRO A 24 16.13 -18.12 -12.02
CA PRO A 24 14.79 -18.10 -11.47
C PRO A 24 14.88 -17.70 -9.98
N ASN A 25 14.11 -16.68 -9.61
CA ASN A 25 13.88 -16.27 -8.22
C ASN A 25 15.02 -15.53 -7.49
N ILE A 26 15.47 -14.39 -8.01
CA ILE A 26 15.76 -13.30 -7.08
C ILE A 26 14.40 -12.67 -6.72
N VAL A 27 13.71 -13.24 -5.74
CA VAL A 27 12.72 -12.51 -4.96
C VAL A 27 13.54 -11.50 -4.17
N LEU A 28 13.73 -10.31 -4.70
CA LEU A 28 14.18 -9.19 -3.90
C LEU A 28 13.19 -9.13 -2.74
N ALA A 29 13.66 -9.40 -1.53
CA ALA A 29 12.87 -9.23 -0.35
C ALA A 29 12.39 -7.78 -0.38
N VAL A 30 11.11 -7.55 -0.68
CA VAL A 30 10.54 -6.21 -0.70
C VAL A 30 10.51 -5.79 0.77
N ASN A 31 11.46 -4.96 1.17
CA ASN A 31 11.46 -4.35 2.49
C ASN A 31 10.38 -3.28 2.50
N TYR A 32 9.23 -3.60 3.09
CA TYR A 32 8.16 -2.63 3.30
C TYR A 32 8.57 -1.69 4.44
N THR A 33 8.60 -0.38 4.16
CA THR A 33 8.89 0.62 5.19
C THR A 33 7.70 0.82 6.12
N TRP A 34 7.91 1.53 7.22
CA TRP A 34 6.88 1.88 8.18
C TRP A 34 5.86 2.84 7.55
N PRO A 35 4.53 2.64 7.75
CA PRO A 35 3.50 3.44 7.06
C PRO A 35 3.24 4.82 7.67
N VAL A 36 3.80 5.10 8.84
CA VAL A 36 3.71 6.37 9.58
C VAL A 36 5.09 6.76 10.10
N ASP A 37 5.20 7.82 10.91
CA ASP A 37 6.46 8.13 11.58
C ASP A 37 6.96 6.93 12.38
N LYS A 38 8.28 6.66 12.32
CA LYS A 38 8.91 5.48 12.91
C LYS A 38 8.81 5.42 14.45
N SER A 39 8.59 6.55 15.10
CA SER A 39 8.36 6.63 16.54
C SER A 39 7.00 6.07 16.94
N ILE A 40 6.03 6.02 16.00
CA ILE A 40 4.69 5.49 16.25
C ILE A 40 4.73 3.96 16.18
N GLY A 41 4.41 3.31 17.30
CA GLY A 41 4.35 1.86 17.41
C GLY A 41 3.01 1.26 16.97
N ILE A 42 2.98 -0.07 16.82
CA ILE A 42 1.75 -0.84 16.66
C ILE A 42 1.03 -0.86 18.01
N SER A 43 -0.21 -0.41 18.05
CA SER A 43 -1.09 -0.43 19.24
C SER A 43 -1.99 -1.66 19.28
N SER A 44 -2.41 -2.17 18.09
CA SER A 44 -3.17 -3.41 17.97
C SER A 44 -2.59 -4.25 16.83
N GLY A 45 -2.16 -5.47 17.13
CA GLY A 45 -1.57 -6.38 16.16
C GLY A 45 -2.61 -7.11 15.31
N PHE A 46 -2.14 -7.82 14.29
CA PHE A 46 -2.95 -8.69 13.45
C PHE A 46 -3.67 -9.75 14.28
N GLY A 47 -4.98 -9.88 14.12
CA GLY A 47 -5.79 -10.86 14.85
C GLY A 47 -6.00 -10.54 16.34
N SER A 48 -5.65 -9.35 16.82
CA SER A 48 -5.81 -8.95 18.24
C SER A 48 -7.27 -8.94 18.69
N TYR A 49 -8.21 -8.85 17.77
CA TYR A 49 -9.65 -9.04 17.98
C TYR A 49 -10.30 -9.66 16.74
N SER A 50 -11.52 -10.19 16.90
CA SER A 50 -12.23 -10.87 15.82
C SER A 50 -12.40 -9.98 14.58
N GLY A 51 -11.92 -10.46 13.44
CA GLY A 51 -11.98 -9.75 12.16
C GLY A 51 -10.91 -8.67 11.94
N HIS A 52 -9.93 -8.52 12.85
CA HIS A 52 -8.83 -7.58 12.66
C HIS A 52 -7.79 -8.14 11.68
N THR A 53 -7.78 -7.59 10.46
CA THR A 53 -6.99 -8.09 9.33
C THR A 53 -5.71 -7.28 9.06
N GLY A 54 -5.31 -6.44 10.01
CA GLY A 54 -4.14 -5.56 9.89
C GLY A 54 -3.42 -5.29 11.19
N CYS A 55 -2.67 -4.19 11.20
CA CYS A 55 -2.11 -3.59 12.39
C CYS A 55 -2.63 -2.16 12.53
N ASP A 56 -2.94 -1.76 13.76
CA ASP A 56 -3.33 -0.38 14.04
C ASP A 56 -2.14 0.38 14.63
N PHE A 57 -1.94 1.59 14.17
CA PHE A 57 -0.91 2.52 14.62
C PHE A 57 -1.61 3.69 15.30
N ALA A 58 -1.61 3.72 16.65
CA ALA A 58 -2.26 4.78 17.42
C ALA A 58 -1.50 6.09 17.25
N CYS A 59 -2.13 7.05 16.61
CA CYS A 59 -1.56 8.37 16.35
C CYS A 59 -2.69 9.40 16.27
N SER A 60 -2.35 10.66 16.58
CA SER A 60 -3.31 11.75 16.43
C SER A 60 -3.76 11.93 14.99
N ILE A 61 -4.90 12.62 14.79
CA ILE A 61 -5.34 13.02 13.44
C ILE A 61 -4.29 13.96 12.84
N GLY A 62 -4.00 13.77 11.54
CA GLY A 62 -3.13 14.67 10.78
C GLY A 62 -1.68 14.25 10.66
N HIS A 63 -1.25 13.12 11.22
CA HIS A 63 0.07 12.55 10.93
C HIS A 63 0.18 12.10 9.46
N ASP A 64 1.37 12.22 8.90
CA ASP A 64 1.63 11.77 7.54
C ASP A 64 1.56 10.24 7.42
N VAL A 65 0.95 9.77 6.33
CA VAL A 65 0.87 8.37 5.94
C VAL A 65 1.71 8.16 4.69
N TYR A 66 2.55 7.14 4.71
CA TYR A 66 3.54 6.87 3.66
C TYR A 66 3.28 5.54 2.97
N ALA A 67 3.52 5.51 1.64
CA ALA A 67 3.52 4.27 0.88
C ALA A 67 4.64 3.35 1.35
N VAL A 68 4.31 2.12 1.73
CA VAL A 68 5.29 1.17 2.30
C VAL A 68 6.26 0.60 1.27
N ALA A 69 5.95 0.71 -0.02
CA ALA A 69 6.79 0.28 -1.15
C ALA A 69 6.34 1.00 -2.43
N ASP A 70 7.16 0.92 -3.49
CA ASP A 70 6.79 1.34 -4.84
C ASP A 70 5.51 0.62 -5.29
N GLY A 71 4.63 1.29 -6.04
CA GLY A 71 3.41 0.65 -6.52
C GLY A 71 2.49 1.57 -7.31
N THR A 72 1.32 1.02 -7.63
CA THR A 72 0.24 1.74 -8.33
C THR A 72 -0.99 1.79 -7.44
N VAL A 73 -1.59 2.95 -7.29
CA VAL A 73 -2.84 3.16 -6.55
C VAL A 73 -3.99 2.50 -7.31
N VAL A 74 -4.63 1.51 -6.70
CA VAL A 74 -5.79 0.79 -7.29
C VAL A 74 -7.11 1.15 -6.63
N THR A 75 -7.05 1.80 -5.47
CA THR A 75 -8.21 2.40 -4.80
C THR A 75 -7.78 3.66 -4.08
N ALA A 76 -8.55 4.72 -4.21
CA ALA A 76 -8.43 5.94 -3.42
C ALA A 76 -9.86 6.44 -3.17
N THR A 77 -10.35 6.24 -1.95
CA THR A 77 -11.72 6.59 -1.57
C THR A 77 -11.70 7.59 -0.43
N ASP A 78 -12.21 8.77 -0.69
CA ASP A 78 -12.60 9.73 0.32
C ASP A 78 -14.13 9.79 0.38
N SER A 79 -14.70 9.20 1.41
CA SER A 79 -16.15 9.21 1.62
C SER A 79 -16.66 10.51 2.25
N GLY A 80 -15.78 11.44 2.54
CA GLY A 80 -16.09 12.66 3.29
C GLY A 80 -16.45 12.36 4.75
N CYS A 81 -16.04 11.22 5.29
CA CYS A 81 -16.24 10.85 6.67
C CYS A 81 -15.24 11.56 7.56
N THR A 82 -15.74 12.32 8.56
CA THR A 82 -14.92 13.19 9.41
C THR A 82 -14.60 12.59 10.77
N GLY A 83 -15.18 11.42 11.12
CA GLY A 83 -14.96 10.83 12.43
C GLY A 83 -15.60 9.47 12.62
N SER A 84 -15.66 9.00 13.87
CA SER A 84 -16.17 7.68 14.24
C SER A 84 -17.68 7.55 14.09
N HIS A 85 -18.11 6.36 13.64
CA HIS A 85 -19.51 5.93 13.64
C HIS A 85 -19.89 5.06 14.84
N ARG A 86 -18.95 4.65 15.67
CA ARG A 86 -19.21 3.86 16.88
C ARG A 86 -19.80 4.70 17.99
N SER A 87 -20.62 4.09 18.84
CA SER A 87 -21.17 4.74 20.04
C SER A 87 -20.11 5.13 21.05
N ASP A 88 -19.04 4.33 21.15
CA ASP A 88 -17.88 4.49 22.03
C ASP A 88 -16.68 5.19 21.36
N GLY A 89 -16.78 5.56 20.06
CA GLY A 89 -15.69 6.14 19.29
C GLY A 89 -15.66 7.68 19.33
N TYR A 90 -14.49 8.26 19.05
CA TYR A 90 -14.21 9.68 19.09
C TYR A 90 -13.11 10.07 18.09
N PRO A 91 -13.05 11.31 17.55
CA PRO A 91 -14.21 12.23 17.54
C PRO A 91 -15.37 11.66 16.73
N LYS A 92 -16.57 12.08 17.03
CA LYS A 92 -17.78 11.66 16.29
C LYS A 92 -17.77 12.22 14.88
N CYS A 93 -18.30 11.43 13.95
CA CYS A 93 -18.54 11.91 12.58
C CYS A 93 -19.59 13.03 12.60
N SER A 94 -19.25 14.21 12.12
CA SER A 94 -20.15 15.36 12.06
C SER A 94 -21.38 15.14 11.19
N LYS A 95 -21.32 14.18 10.25
CA LYS A 95 -22.42 13.82 9.34
C LYS A 95 -23.36 12.76 9.93
N GLY A 96 -23.01 12.15 11.08
CA GLY A 96 -23.81 11.15 11.75
C GLY A 96 -24.29 10.02 10.80
N ALA A 97 -25.58 9.67 10.88
CA ALA A 97 -26.21 8.66 10.03
C ALA A 97 -26.22 9.02 8.52
N ASN A 98 -26.04 10.29 8.17
CA ASN A 98 -25.98 10.76 6.78
C ASN A 98 -24.57 10.66 6.19
N CYS A 99 -23.60 10.15 6.92
CA CYS A 99 -22.26 9.98 6.40
C CYS A 99 -22.26 8.93 5.26
N PRO A 100 -21.69 9.24 4.08
CA PRO A 100 -21.62 8.29 2.97
C PRO A 100 -20.95 6.97 3.34
N ALA A 101 -20.03 6.97 4.28
CA ALA A 101 -19.37 5.76 4.78
C ALA A 101 -20.34 4.76 5.42
N THR A 102 -21.46 5.20 6.01
CA THR A 102 -22.47 4.29 6.57
C THR A 102 -23.15 3.44 5.50
N LYS A 103 -23.31 3.98 4.28
CA LYS A 103 -23.89 3.27 3.13
C LYS A 103 -22.96 2.19 2.56
N LEU A 104 -21.66 2.32 2.78
CA LEU A 104 -20.64 1.35 2.35
C LEU A 104 -20.56 0.11 3.26
N ASN A 105 -21.23 0.15 4.43
CA ASN A 105 -21.20 -0.94 5.44
C ASN A 105 -21.86 -2.24 4.98
N LYS A 106 -22.76 -2.21 3.99
CA LYS A 106 -23.45 -3.43 3.49
C LYS A 106 -22.49 -4.50 2.94
N ASN A 107 -21.23 -4.14 2.65
CA ASN A 107 -20.21 -5.05 2.11
C ASN A 107 -18.92 -5.05 2.97
N GLY A 108 -18.99 -4.67 4.24
CA GLY A 108 -17.82 -4.61 5.15
C GLY A 108 -16.83 -3.48 4.87
N LYS A 109 -16.98 -2.75 3.76
CA LYS A 109 -16.05 -1.67 3.35
C LYS A 109 -16.30 -0.33 4.04
N GLY A 110 -17.47 -0.13 4.62
CA GLY A 110 -17.83 1.11 5.32
C GLY A 110 -17.10 1.29 6.64
N SER A 111 -16.50 0.23 7.17
CA SER A 111 -15.67 0.32 8.35
C SER A 111 -14.41 1.16 8.12
N TYR A 112 -13.85 1.16 6.91
CA TYR A 112 -12.61 1.89 6.55
C TYR A 112 -12.84 3.39 6.32
N ALA A 113 -14.03 3.80 5.90
CA ALA A 113 -14.48 5.14 5.56
C ALA A 113 -13.65 5.85 4.48
N ASN A 114 -12.46 6.32 4.79
CA ASN A 114 -11.52 6.89 3.83
C ASN A 114 -10.30 5.97 3.76
N TRP A 115 -9.96 5.46 2.56
CA TRP A 115 -8.88 4.49 2.43
C TRP A 115 -8.19 4.54 1.07
N ILE A 116 -6.95 4.06 1.05
CA ILE A 116 -6.13 3.86 -0.14
C ILE A 116 -5.73 2.39 -0.22
N ILE A 117 -5.71 1.82 -1.43
CA ILE A 117 -5.06 0.53 -1.70
C ILE A 117 -4.02 0.74 -2.78
N ILE A 118 -2.80 0.24 -2.54
CA ILE A 118 -1.67 0.26 -3.47
C ILE A 118 -1.32 -1.18 -3.84
N ARG A 119 -1.13 -1.43 -5.13
CA ARG A 119 -0.61 -2.69 -5.66
C ARG A 119 0.89 -2.58 -5.87
N HIS A 120 1.67 -3.47 -5.26
CA HIS A 120 3.13 -3.51 -5.26
C HIS A 120 3.73 -4.58 -6.19
N GLY A 121 2.98 -5.05 -7.16
CA GLY A 121 3.38 -6.11 -8.09
C GLY A 121 2.29 -7.16 -8.26
N THR A 122 2.67 -8.41 -8.56
CA THR A 122 1.71 -9.49 -8.79
C THR A 122 1.08 -9.92 -7.47
N ASN A 123 -0.22 -9.61 -7.30
CA ASN A 123 -1.05 -10.05 -6.16
C ASN A 123 -0.54 -9.62 -4.77
N VAL A 124 0.19 -8.51 -4.67
CA VAL A 124 0.60 -7.92 -3.40
C VAL A 124 -0.01 -6.52 -3.27
N TYR A 125 -0.67 -6.26 -2.14
CA TYR A 125 -1.38 -5.00 -1.89
C TYR A 125 -1.17 -4.51 -0.47
N SER A 126 -1.09 -3.19 -0.30
CA SER A 126 -1.22 -2.54 1.00
C SER A 126 -2.52 -1.75 1.06
N LEU A 127 -3.15 -1.73 2.23
CA LEU A 127 -4.35 -0.94 2.50
C LEU A 127 -4.07 -0.01 3.68
N TYR A 128 -4.50 1.23 3.53
CA TYR A 128 -4.40 2.31 4.51
C TYR A 128 -5.80 2.84 4.77
N ALA A 129 -6.31 2.73 5.99
CA ALA A 129 -7.69 3.09 6.31
C ALA A 129 -7.81 4.07 7.48
N HIS A 130 -9.03 4.55 7.70
CA HIS A 130 -9.40 5.56 8.69
C HIS A 130 -8.73 6.91 8.48
N LEU A 131 -8.38 7.22 7.21
CA LEU A 131 -7.71 8.45 6.81
C LEU A 131 -8.58 9.68 7.05
N SER A 132 -7.95 10.84 7.20
CA SER A 132 -8.66 12.11 7.25
C SER A 132 -9.32 12.41 5.91
N THR A 133 -10.54 12.97 5.94
CA THR A 133 -11.19 13.50 4.74
C THR A 133 -10.35 14.63 4.15
N GLU A 134 -10.41 14.80 2.83
CA GLU A 134 -9.67 15.83 2.06
C GLU A 134 -8.14 15.76 2.21
N SER A 135 -7.62 14.62 2.72
CA SER A 135 -6.17 14.45 2.95
C SER A 135 -5.47 13.57 1.91
N LEU A 136 -6.22 12.89 1.06
CA LEU A 136 -5.65 12.00 0.04
C LEU A 136 -4.84 12.82 -0.97
N LYS A 137 -3.56 12.48 -1.12
CA LYS A 137 -2.63 13.14 -2.04
C LYS A 137 -2.45 12.38 -3.36
N VAL A 138 -3.13 11.25 -3.50
CA VAL A 138 -3.05 10.35 -4.64
C VAL A 138 -4.45 9.92 -5.09
N LYS A 139 -4.56 9.56 -6.37
CA LYS A 139 -5.77 9.03 -7.00
C LYS A 139 -5.50 7.70 -7.68
N VAL A 140 -6.57 6.98 -8.03
CA VAL A 140 -6.46 5.72 -8.77
C VAL A 140 -5.68 5.91 -10.07
N GLY A 141 -4.72 5.02 -10.32
CA GLY A 141 -3.81 5.05 -11.46
C GLY A 141 -2.46 5.71 -11.18
N ASP A 142 -2.33 6.49 -10.11
CA ASP A 142 -1.05 7.12 -9.77
C ASP A 142 -0.01 6.05 -9.40
N THR A 143 1.22 6.26 -9.85
CA THR A 143 2.39 5.52 -9.38
C THR A 143 2.98 6.23 -8.16
N VAL A 144 3.30 5.47 -7.12
CA VAL A 144 3.91 5.97 -5.90
C VAL A 144 5.28 5.33 -5.66
N LYS A 145 6.14 6.05 -4.95
CA LYS A 145 7.43 5.56 -4.47
C LYS A 145 7.35 5.18 -2.99
N GLN A 146 8.18 4.22 -2.57
CA GLN A 146 8.34 3.91 -1.16
C GLN A 146 8.69 5.18 -0.36
N GLY A 147 8.03 5.37 0.78
CA GLY A 147 8.19 6.58 1.60
C GLY A 147 7.48 7.82 1.08
N GLN A 148 6.79 7.76 -0.06
CA GLN A 148 5.99 8.88 -0.54
C GLN A 148 4.81 9.14 0.39
N ASN A 149 4.58 10.40 0.77
CA ASN A 149 3.42 10.81 1.54
C ASN A 149 2.16 10.73 0.66
N ILE A 150 1.18 9.91 1.08
CA ILE A 150 -0.02 9.62 0.30
C ILE A 150 -1.31 10.15 0.93
N ALA A 151 -1.32 10.41 2.25
CA ALA A 151 -2.49 10.93 2.98
C ALA A 151 -2.09 11.39 4.40
N LYS A 152 -3.11 11.69 5.21
CA LYS A 152 -2.96 11.89 6.65
C LYS A 152 -3.87 10.96 7.45
N THR A 153 -3.39 10.56 8.64
CA THR A 153 -4.15 9.76 9.60
C THR A 153 -5.42 10.49 10.06
N GLY A 154 -6.44 9.74 10.38
CA GLY A 154 -7.74 10.26 10.82
C GLY A 154 -8.38 9.44 11.94
N SER A 155 -9.68 9.52 12.01
CA SER A 155 -10.54 8.71 12.90
C SER A 155 -11.85 8.36 12.21
N ALA A 156 -11.82 8.21 10.89
CA ALA A 156 -13.02 8.02 10.08
C ALA A 156 -13.50 6.56 10.08
N GLY A 157 -14.80 6.33 10.28
CA GLY A 157 -15.41 5.02 10.14
C GLY A 157 -15.68 4.28 11.45
N ASN A 158 -15.48 2.97 11.47
CA ASN A 158 -15.79 2.12 12.61
C ASN A 158 -14.59 2.02 13.58
N VAL A 159 -14.29 3.10 14.27
CA VAL A 159 -13.11 3.27 15.13
C VAL A 159 -13.47 3.73 16.53
N THR A 160 -12.64 3.38 17.52
CA THR A 160 -12.76 3.90 18.90
C THR A 160 -12.04 5.23 19.08
N GLY A 161 -11.00 5.49 18.31
CA GLY A 161 -10.21 6.72 18.34
C GLY A 161 -9.29 6.85 17.13
N PRO A 162 -8.51 7.94 17.06
CA PRO A 162 -7.61 8.18 15.95
C PRO A 162 -6.52 7.11 15.84
N HIS A 163 -6.34 6.56 14.65
CA HIS A 163 -5.27 5.62 14.30
C HIS A 163 -5.20 5.43 12.78
N LEU A 164 -4.09 4.87 12.29
CA LEU A 164 -4.01 4.25 10.98
C LEU A 164 -4.28 2.76 11.14
N HIS A 165 -5.26 2.21 10.43
CA HIS A 165 -5.37 0.78 10.18
C HIS A 165 -4.62 0.44 8.89
N PHE A 166 -3.66 -0.48 8.99
CA PHE A 166 -2.80 -0.89 7.87
C PHE A 166 -2.87 -2.40 7.64
N GLU A 167 -3.12 -2.80 6.39
CA GLU A 167 -3.06 -4.21 5.99
C GLU A 167 -1.99 -4.46 4.92
N LEU A 168 -1.35 -5.62 4.99
CA LEU A 168 -0.57 -6.20 3.89
C LEU A 168 -1.30 -7.45 3.40
N ARG A 169 -1.60 -7.53 2.10
CA ARG A 169 -2.31 -8.65 1.46
C ARG A 169 -1.42 -9.29 0.43
N ILE A 170 -1.21 -10.61 0.52
CA ILE A 170 -0.34 -11.38 -0.37
C ILE A 170 -1.12 -12.55 -0.95
N GLY A 171 -1.28 -12.56 -2.28
CA GLY A 171 -2.07 -13.55 -3.03
C GLY A 171 -3.34 -12.97 -3.66
N GLY A 172 -3.78 -11.77 -3.25
CA GLY A 172 -4.98 -11.10 -3.79
C GLY A 172 -5.43 -9.90 -2.97
N ASN A 173 -6.41 -9.15 -3.50
CA ASN A 173 -6.87 -7.89 -2.91
C ASN A 173 -8.10 -8.04 -1.99
N SER A 174 -8.31 -9.18 -1.35
CA SER A 174 -9.36 -9.34 -0.35
C SER A 174 -8.78 -9.58 1.04
N THR A 175 -9.59 -9.38 2.08
CA THR A 175 -9.18 -9.59 3.48
C THR A 175 -8.73 -11.03 3.76
N GLY A 176 -9.21 -12.01 3.00
CA GLY A 176 -8.76 -13.41 3.10
C GLY A 176 -7.28 -13.62 2.75
N TYR A 177 -6.65 -12.68 2.09
CA TYR A 177 -5.22 -12.69 1.76
C TYR A 177 -4.36 -11.85 2.72
N ALA A 178 -4.96 -11.29 3.77
CA ALA A 178 -4.24 -10.50 4.74
C ALA A 178 -3.19 -11.34 5.49
N LYS A 179 -2.03 -10.74 5.70
CA LYS A 179 -0.90 -11.29 6.45
C LYS A 179 -0.58 -10.36 7.61
N ASN A 180 0.04 -10.89 8.66
CA ASN A 180 0.50 -10.05 9.77
C ASN A 180 1.53 -9.02 9.26
N PRO A 181 1.20 -7.72 9.19
CA PRO A 181 2.12 -6.72 8.65
C PRO A 181 3.43 -6.60 9.45
N ALA A 182 3.39 -6.85 10.76
CA ALA A 182 4.58 -6.74 11.63
C ALA A 182 5.71 -7.69 11.21
N SER A 183 5.40 -8.78 10.49
CA SER A 183 6.40 -9.73 9.97
C SER A 183 7.11 -9.23 8.71
N TYR A 184 6.67 -8.15 8.10
CA TYR A 184 7.15 -7.65 6.80
C TYR A 184 7.64 -6.20 6.86
N LEU A 185 7.17 -5.41 7.83
CA LEU A 185 7.51 -3.99 7.95
C LEU A 185 8.89 -3.80 8.59
N SER A 186 9.70 -2.91 8.02
CA SER A 186 10.96 -2.46 8.59
C SER A 186 10.87 -1.00 9.01
N ARG A 187 11.47 -0.66 10.16
CA ARG A 187 11.66 0.72 10.60
C ARG A 187 12.89 1.37 9.95
N GLU A 188 13.72 0.59 9.28
CA GLU A 188 14.86 1.12 8.54
C GLU A 188 14.39 1.67 7.20
N MET A 189 14.66 2.94 6.93
CA MET A 189 14.52 3.49 5.58
C MET A 189 15.76 3.03 4.81
N LEU A 190 15.57 2.41 3.65
CA LEU A 190 16.66 2.28 2.70
C LEU A 190 17.05 3.72 2.31
N HIS A 191 18.18 4.18 2.82
CA HIS A 191 18.79 5.43 2.35
C HIS A 191 19.17 5.18 0.89
N GLN A 192 18.47 5.85 -0.04
CA GLN A 192 18.93 6.01 -1.42
C GLN A 192 19.86 7.20 -1.49
#